data_c7eaacaa3e3e8e48bc6ec1a6240bd172
#
_entry.id   c7eaacaa3e3e8e48bc6ec1a6240bd172
#
_cell.length_a   1.000
_cell.length_b   1.000
_cell.length_c   1.000
_cell.angle_alpha   90.00
_cell.angle_beta   90.00
_cell.angle_gamma   90.00
#
_symmetry.space_group_name_H-M   'P 1'
#
loop_
_entity.id
_entity.type
_entity.pdbx_description
1 polymer ?
#
loop_
_entity_poly.entity_id
_entity_poly.type
_entity_poly.pdbx_seq_one_letter_code
_entity_poly.pdbx_strand_id
1 'polypeptide(L)'
;MKRQPKISSELDLYVEWSRNEKVALEVGIGASLAGQRALVAFKDVGLNAAYDTFMAASRAGCRGGLVLVVGHNGLTSPDMQDCRYSVEMANLLALDPADPQEAKDMTVTAFELSERFELPVVIMPSSHICYGSGEV
;
A
#
# COMPACT_ATOMS: atom_id res chain seq x y z
N MET A 1 -19.48 13.06 -3.79
CA MET A 1 -18.66 12.35 -4.78
C MET A 1 -17.31 13.05 -4.84
N LYS A 2 -16.21 12.44 -4.36
CA LYS A 2 -14.87 13.04 -4.43
C LYS A 2 -14.38 12.93 -5.88
N ARG A 3 -13.83 14.01 -6.45
CA ARG A 3 -13.31 14.01 -7.82
C ARG A 3 -12.14 13.03 -7.93
N GLN A 4 -12.13 12.21 -8.96
CA GLN A 4 -10.94 11.45 -9.35
C GLN A 4 -9.77 12.40 -9.64
N PRO A 5 -8.54 12.03 -9.30
CA PRO A 5 -7.37 12.82 -9.66
C PRO A 5 -7.28 13.03 -11.19
N LYS A 6 -6.86 14.21 -11.64
CA LYS A 6 -6.70 14.51 -13.07
C LYS A 6 -5.82 13.50 -13.82
N ILE A 7 -4.80 12.97 -13.15
CA ILE A 7 -3.84 12.00 -13.70
C ILE A 7 -4.53 10.70 -14.13
N SER A 8 -5.61 10.27 -13.48
CA SER A 8 -6.31 9.02 -13.85
C SER A 8 -6.98 9.05 -15.20
N SER A 9 -7.30 10.24 -15.72
CA SER A 9 -7.91 10.40 -17.05
C SER A 9 -6.90 10.41 -18.20
N GLU A 10 -5.61 10.64 -17.89
CA GLU A 10 -4.52 10.69 -18.86
C GLU A 10 -3.78 9.35 -18.99
N LEU A 11 -3.82 8.55 -17.92
CA LEU A 11 -3.08 7.31 -17.79
C LEU A 11 -4.08 6.18 -17.55
N ASP A 12 -4.84 5.67 -18.28
CA ASP A 12 -5.75 4.49 -18.13
C ASP A 12 -5.67 3.82 -16.73
N LEU A 13 -5.84 4.64 -15.67
CA LEU A 13 -5.78 4.25 -14.27
C LEU A 13 -7.14 4.40 -13.63
N TYR A 14 -7.62 3.34 -13.01
CA TYR A 14 -8.74 3.43 -12.08
C TYR A 14 -8.27 3.93 -10.72
N VAL A 15 -8.84 5.01 -10.22
CA VAL A 15 -8.53 5.56 -8.90
C VAL A 15 -9.81 5.86 -8.15
N GLU A 16 -9.92 5.36 -6.91
CA GLU A 16 -11.05 5.64 -6.06
C GLU A 16 -10.64 6.01 -4.62
N TRP A 17 -11.54 6.68 -3.92
CA TRP A 17 -11.52 6.84 -2.48
C TRP A 17 -12.55 5.89 -1.88
N SER A 18 -12.07 4.81 -1.30
CA SER A 18 -12.94 3.83 -0.64
C SER A 18 -13.57 4.37 0.64
N ARG A 19 -14.57 3.68 1.16
CA ARG A 19 -15.31 4.08 2.37
C ARG A 19 -14.45 3.97 3.63
N ASN A 20 -13.62 2.96 3.69
CA ASN A 20 -12.63 2.74 4.74
C ASN A 20 -11.48 1.87 4.21
N GLU A 21 -10.48 1.65 5.04
CA GLU A 21 -9.25 0.95 4.69
C GLU A 21 -9.48 -0.54 4.38
N LYS A 22 -10.41 -1.20 5.09
CA LYS A 22 -10.76 -2.59 4.82
C LYS A 22 -11.34 -2.74 3.41
N VAL A 23 -12.31 -1.91 3.06
CA VAL A 23 -12.91 -1.92 1.71
C VAL A 23 -11.89 -1.59 0.63
N ALA A 24 -10.98 -0.60 0.90
CA ALA A 24 -9.91 -0.29 -0.03
C ALA A 24 -9.02 -1.51 -0.32
N LEU A 25 -8.64 -2.23 0.74
CA LEU A 25 -7.80 -3.41 0.60
C LEU A 25 -8.54 -4.56 -0.10
N GLU A 26 -9.81 -4.79 0.21
CA GLU A 26 -10.63 -5.81 -0.44
C GLU A 26 -10.79 -5.57 -1.96
N VAL A 27 -10.97 -4.30 -2.36
CA VAL A 27 -11.01 -3.91 -3.79
C VAL A 27 -9.65 -4.17 -4.45
N GLY A 28 -8.55 -3.78 -3.79
CA GLY A 28 -7.19 -4.03 -4.29
C GLY A 28 -6.89 -5.53 -4.46
N ILE A 29 -7.28 -6.35 -3.49
CA ILE A 29 -7.15 -7.81 -3.57
C ILE A 29 -7.97 -8.36 -4.74
N GLY A 30 -9.22 -7.91 -4.89
CA GLY A 30 -10.08 -8.33 -6.00
C GLY A 30 -9.48 -8.01 -7.36
N ALA A 31 -8.91 -6.80 -7.52
CA ALA A 31 -8.21 -6.40 -8.74
C ALA A 31 -6.97 -7.28 -9.00
N SER A 32 -6.18 -7.54 -7.96
CA SER A 32 -5.01 -8.40 -8.07
C SER A 32 -5.38 -9.84 -8.45
N LEU A 33 -6.40 -10.42 -7.84
CA LEU A 33 -6.89 -11.77 -8.19
C LEU A 33 -7.42 -11.83 -9.64
N ALA A 34 -7.93 -10.71 -10.16
CA ALA A 34 -8.30 -10.58 -11.57
C ALA A 34 -7.08 -10.39 -12.51
N GLY A 35 -5.86 -10.38 -11.97
CA GLY A 35 -4.61 -10.26 -12.74
C GLY A 35 -4.19 -8.82 -13.03
N GLN A 36 -4.78 -7.83 -12.35
CA GLN A 36 -4.41 -6.43 -12.49
C GLN A 36 -3.43 -6.00 -11.38
N ARG A 37 -2.54 -5.04 -11.68
CA ARG A 37 -1.76 -4.37 -10.64
C ARG A 37 -2.67 -3.50 -9.78
N ALA A 38 -2.52 -3.56 -8.48
CA ALA A 38 -3.26 -2.74 -7.54
C ALA A 38 -2.32 -2.12 -6.50
N LEU A 39 -2.52 -0.83 -6.23
CA LEU A 39 -1.87 -0.12 -5.14
C LEU A 39 -2.94 0.40 -4.18
N VAL A 40 -2.79 0.08 -2.91
CA VAL A 40 -3.70 0.53 -1.84
C VAL A 40 -2.89 1.33 -0.82
N ALA A 41 -3.34 2.53 -0.49
CA ALA A 41 -2.62 3.41 0.42
C ALA A 41 -3.50 3.84 1.61
N PHE A 42 -2.96 3.71 2.81
CA PHE A 42 -3.57 4.18 4.05
C PHE A 42 -2.52 4.42 5.14
N LYS A 43 -2.95 4.96 6.28
CA LYS A 43 -2.07 5.17 7.43
C LYS A 43 -1.89 3.87 8.23
N ASP A 44 -0.89 3.88 9.11
CA ASP A 44 -0.64 2.82 10.09
C ASP A 44 -1.89 2.43 10.90
N VAL A 45 -2.64 3.40 11.42
CA VAL A 45 -3.90 3.14 12.14
C VAL A 45 -4.99 2.54 11.24
N GLY A 46 -4.95 2.82 9.95
CA GLY A 46 -5.86 2.23 8.96
C GLY A 46 -5.60 0.74 8.74
N LEU A 47 -4.36 0.29 8.96
CA LEU A 47 -4.03 -1.14 8.94
C LEU A 47 -4.81 -1.91 10.00
N ASN A 48 -5.08 -1.31 11.18
CA ASN A 48 -5.91 -1.96 12.20
C ASN A 48 -7.33 -2.24 11.72
N ALA A 49 -7.92 -1.29 10.98
CA ALA A 49 -9.25 -1.47 10.41
C ALA A 49 -9.30 -2.54 9.31
N ALA A 50 -8.19 -2.73 8.61
CA ALA A 50 -8.04 -3.70 7.53
C ALA A 50 -7.33 -5.00 7.96
N TYR A 51 -7.03 -5.18 9.25
CA TYR A 51 -6.10 -6.19 9.73
C TYR A 51 -6.50 -7.62 9.37
N ASP A 52 -7.78 -7.96 9.55
CA ASP A 52 -8.32 -9.26 9.15
C ASP A 52 -8.11 -9.55 7.66
N THR A 53 -8.47 -8.59 6.82
CA THR A 53 -8.28 -8.68 5.37
C THR A 53 -6.79 -8.74 4.98
N PHE A 54 -5.93 -7.99 5.70
CA PHE A 54 -4.49 -7.99 5.51
C PHE A 54 -3.88 -9.37 5.81
N MET A 55 -4.24 -9.97 6.93
CA MET A 55 -3.79 -11.31 7.30
C MET A 55 -4.35 -12.39 6.36
N ALA A 56 -5.56 -12.22 5.88
CA ALA A 56 -6.13 -13.12 4.87
C ALA A 56 -5.37 -13.03 3.53
N ALA A 57 -5.06 -11.80 3.07
CA ALA A 57 -4.31 -11.58 1.83
C ALA A 57 -2.90 -12.18 1.86
N SER A 58 -2.21 -12.12 3.01
CA SER A 58 -0.87 -12.72 3.17
C SER A 58 -0.86 -14.24 2.98
N ARG A 59 -1.98 -14.89 3.19
CA ARG A 59 -2.14 -16.34 3.04
C ARG A 59 -2.75 -16.74 1.70
N ALA A 60 -3.67 -15.92 1.19
CA ALA A 60 -4.31 -16.17 -0.09
C ALA A 60 -3.38 -15.89 -1.26
N GLY A 61 -2.41 -15.00 -1.06
CA GLY A 61 -1.54 -14.53 -2.12
C GLY A 61 -2.22 -13.53 -3.06
N CYS A 62 -1.54 -13.24 -4.15
CA CYS A 62 -2.03 -12.37 -5.22
C CYS A 62 -1.67 -12.96 -6.59
N ARG A 63 -2.32 -12.46 -7.65
CA ARG A 63 -2.08 -12.91 -9.03
C ARG A 63 -1.48 -11.81 -9.90
N GLY A 64 -2.07 -10.62 -9.87
CA GLY A 64 -1.42 -9.39 -10.33
C GLY A 64 -0.71 -8.73 -9.16
N GLY A 65 0.23 -7.85 -9.39
CA GLY A 65 0.98 -7.19 -8.33
C GLY A 65 0.07 -6.44 -7.36
N LEU A 66 0.20 -6.72 -6.05
CA LEU A 66 -0.51 -6.02 -4.98
C LEU A 66 0.49 -5.31 -4.07
N VAL A 67 0.47 -3.99 -4.11
CA VAL A 67 1.34 -3.14 -3.29
C VAL A 67 0.51 -2.37 -2.27
N LEU A 68 0.89 -2.48 -1.01
CA LEU A 68 0.27 -1.75 0.10
C LEU A 68 1.22 -0.63 0.55
N VAL A 69 0.78 0.61 0.48
CA VAL A 69 1.51 1.75 1.04
C VAL A 69 0.93 2.08 2.40
N VAL A 70 1.67 1.79 3.45
CA VAL A 70 1.27 2.03 4.83
C VAL A 70 2.13 3.15 5.40
N GLY A 71 1.60 4.38 5.39
CA GLY A 71 2.30 5.53 5.97
C GLY A 71 2.48 5.34 7.46
N HIS A 72 3.73 5.24 7.93
CA HIS A 72 4.04 4.98 9.33
C HIS A 72 4.77 6.16 9.99
N ASN A 73 4.96 6.06 11.32
CA ASN A 73 5.59 7.10 12.14
C ASN A 73 4.79 8.41 12.14
N GLY A 74 3.61 8.32 12.71
CA GLY A 74 2.63 9.38 12.75
C GLY A 74 2.96 10.59 13.58
N LEU A 75 3.84 11.49 13.10
CA LEU A 75 3.93 12.86 13.65
C LEU A 75 2.58 13.59 13.64
N THR A 76 1.60 13.05 12.96
CA THR A 76 0.28 13.65 12.75
C THR A 76 -0.87 12.88 13.42
N SER A 77 -0.57 11.79 14.11
CA SER A 77 -1.57 10.99 14.82
C SER A 77 -1.20 10.86 16.30
N PRO A 78 -2.15 11.03 17.23
CA PRO A 78 -1.92 10.73 18.65
C PRO A 78 -1.66 9.24 18.91
N ASP A 79 -2.11 8.37 18.01
CA ASP A 79 -1.97 6.94 18.10
C ASP A 79 -0.77 6.49 17.24
N MET A 80 0.42 6.60 17.79
CA MET A 80 1.63 6.09 17.16
C MET A 80 1.72 4.59 17.36
N GLN A 81 1.86 3.85 16.27
CA GLN A 81 2.12 2.42 16.31
C GLN A 81 3.18 2.02 15.28
N ASP A 82 3.89 0.96 15.58
CA ASP A 82 4.85 0.37 14.65
C ASP A 82 4.21 -0.78 13.87
N CYS A 83 3.80 -0.51 12.64
CA CYS A 83 3.15 -1.50 11.80
C CYS A 83 4.12 -2.56 11.23
N ARG A 84 5.45 -2.41 11.41
CA ARG A 84 6.45 -3.41 11.00
C ARG A 84 6.21 -4.76 11.65
N TYR A 85 5.81 -4.77 12.93
CA TYR A 85 5.44 -6.02 13.61
C TYR A 85 4.24 -6.73 12.98
N SER A 86 3.29 -5.98 12.45
CA SER A 86 2.14 -6.56 11.75
C SER A 86 2.55 -7.20 10.43
N VAL A 87 3.47 -6.56 9.70
CA VAL A 87 4.01 -7.08 8.44
C VAL A 87 4.86 -8.32 8.68
N GLU A 88 5.70 -8.32 9.72
CA GLU A 88 6.48 -9.48 10.14
C GLU A 88 5.58 -10.66 10.53
N MET A 89 4.52 -10.42 11.32
CA MET A 89 3.55 -11.46 11.69
C MET A 89 2.83 -12.04 10.48
N ALA A 90 2.59 -11.24 9.45
CA ALA A 90 2.00 -11.67 8.19
C ALA A 90 2.98 -12.41 7.27
N ASN A 91 4.28 -12.46 7.60
CA ASN A 91 5.38 -12.97 6.76
C ASN A 91 5.42 -12.35 5.36
N LEU A 92 5.19 -11.04 5.27
CA LEU A 92 5.25 -10.29 4.03
C LEU A 92 6.56 -9.53 3.90
N LEU A 93 6.93 -9.20 2.67
CA LEU A 93 8.03 -8.30 2.37
C LEU A 93 7.64 -6.87 2.73
N ALA A 94 8.54 -6.17 3.42
CA ALA A 94 8.43 -4.76 3.74
C ALA A 94 9.59 -3.98 3.14
N LEU A 95 9.29 -2.84 2.53
CA LEU A 95 10.25 -1.87 2.02
C LEU A 95 10.06 -0.55 2.77
N ASP A 96 11.13 -0.02 3.34
CA ASP A 96 11.11 1.20 4.15
C ASP A 96 12.02 2.25 3.48
N PRO A 97 11.47 3.13 2.62
CA PRO A 97 12.25 4.09 1.88
C PRO A 97 12.78 5.21 2.79
N ALA A 98 14.02 5.62 2.58
CA ALA A 98 14.67 6.70 3.33
C ALA A 98 14.41 8.09 2.72
N ASP A 99 14.08 8.17 1.42
CA ASP A 99 13.84 9.40 0.71
C ASP A 99 12.77 9.25 -0.40
N PRO A 100 12.32 10.36 -1.05
CA PRO A 100 11.32 10.30 -2.11
C PRO A 100 11.77 9.52 -3.35
N GLN A 101 13.06 9.53 -3.71
CA GLN A 101 13.57 8.78 -4.84
C GLN A 101 13.48 7.28 -4.56
N GLU A 102 13.92 6.85 -3.37
CA GLU A 102 13.76 5.45 -2.95
C GLU A 102 12.29 5.03 -2.90
N ALA A 103 11.38 5.90 -2.41
CA ALA A 103 9.96 5.59 -2.39
C ALA A 103 9.40 5.30 -3.79
N LYS A 104 9.83 6.07 -4.79
CA LYS A 104 9.47 5.85 -6.20
C LYS A 104 10.04 4.54 -6.73
N ASP A 105 11.35 4.31 -6.55
CA ASP A 105 12.04 3.14 -7.08
C ASP A 105 11.58 1.85 -6.40
N MET A 106 11.38 1.89 -5.09
CA MET A 106 10.83 0.77 -4.32
C MET A 106 9.38 0.46 -4.70
N THR A 107 8.60 1.45 -5.16
CA THR A 107 7.24 1.17 -5.65
C THR A 107 7.26 0.31 -6.91
N VAL A 108 8.16 0.59 -7.85
CA VAL A 108 8.36 -0.23 -9.04
C VAL A 108 8.81 -1.63 -8.65
N THR A 109 9.85 -1.72 -7.82
CA THR A 109 10.40 -2.98 -7.31
C THR A 109 9.35 -3.80 -6.53
N ALA A 110 8.49 -3.12 -5.74
CA ALA A 110 7.44 -3.80 -4.98
C ALA A 110 6.44 -4.52 -5.88
N PHE A 111 6.07 -3.94 -7.02
CA PHE A 111 5.21 -4.62 -7.99
C PHE A 111 5.90 -5.85 -8.59
N GLU A 112 7.17 -5.73 -8.97
CA GLU A 112 7.95 -6.84 -9.52
C GLU A 112 8.11 -7.99 -8.51
N LEU A 113 8.41 -7.66 -7.25
CA LEU A 113 8.49 -8.63 -6.16
C LEU A 113 7.15 -9.29 -5.88
N SER A 114 6.07 -8.50 -5.85
CA SER A 114 4.72 -9.01 -5.63
C SER A 114 4.31 -10.01 -6.70
N GLU A 115 4.55 -9.68 -7.97
CA GLU A 115 4.26 -10.58 -9.10
C GLU A 115 5.15 -11.83 -9.09
N ARG A 116 6.42 -11.67 -8.73
CA ARG A 116 7.38 -12.79 -8.70
C ARG A 116 7.07 -13.81 -7.63
N PHE A 117 6.66 -13.34 -6.44
CA PHE A 117 6.41 -14.20 -5.28
C PHE A 117 4.93 -14.51 -5.07
N GLU A 118 4.06 -13.92 -5.87
CA GLU A 118 2.59 -14.03 -5.75
C GLU A 118 2.08 -13.65 -4.35
N LEU A 119 2.73 -12.67 -3.73
CA LEU A 119 2.42 -12.16 -2.39
C LEU A 119 2.28 -10.64 -2.38
N PRO A 120 1.42 -10.08 -1.53
CA PRO A 120 1.41 -8.64 -1.29
C PRO A 120 2.78 -8.15 -0.80
N VAL A 121 3.19 -6.96 -1.24
CA VAL A 121 4.39 -6.27 -0.75
C VAL A 121 3.98 -4.98 -0.07
N VAL A 122 4.56 -4.68 1.08
CA VAL A 122 4.25 -3.48 1.86
C VAL A 122 5.38 -2.46 1.72
N ILE A 123 5.03 -1.22 1.40
CA ILE A 123 5.94 -0.08 1.45
C ILE A 123 5.52 0.77 2.65
N MET A 124 6.48 1.12 3.51
CA MET A 124 6.24 1.82 4.76
C MET A 124 6.95 3.18 4.79
N PRO A 125 6.50 4.16 3.98
CA PRO A 125 7.12 5.48 3.99
C PRO A 125 6.84 6.20 5.31
N SER A 126 7.86 6.87 5.85
CA SER A 126 7.69 7.74 7.00
C SER A 126 6.83 8.97 6.67
N SER A 127 6.28 9.62 7.69
CA SER A 127 5.51 10.86 7.51
C SER A 127 6.32 11.95 6.79
N HIS A 128 7.64 12.02 6.99
CA HIS A 128 8.49 12.96 6.29
C HIS A 128 8.49 12.73 4.77
N ILE A 129 8.48 11.48 4.34
CA ILE A 129 8.41 11.13 2.91
C ILE A 129 7.00 11.37 2.38
N CYS A 130 5.97 10.99 3.13
CA CYS A 130 4.58 11.16 2.71
C CYS A 130 4.18 12.64 2.48
N TYR A 131 4.76 13.56 3.26
CA TYR A 131 4.49 15.01 3.17
C TYR A 131 5.65 15.80 2.56
N GLY A 132 6.77 15.15 2.31
CA GLY A 132 7.92 15.75 1.66
C GLY A 132 7.71 15.98 0.17
N SER A 133 8.55 16.83 -0.39
CA SER A 133 8.70 17.00 -1.82
C SER A 133 10.18 16.96 -2.17
N GLY A 134 10.52 16.33 -3.28
CA GLY A 134 11.87 16.24 -3.79
C GLY A 134 11.87 16.12 -5.31
N GLU A 135 12.99 16.42 -5.93
CA GLU A 135 13.22 16.09 -7.33
C GLU A 135 13.54 14.58 -7.42
N VAL A 136 12.80 13.86 -8.28
CA VAL A 136 12.89 12.41 -8.48
C VAL A 136 12.89 12.04 -9.96
#